data_1e5df5a59819f0d44bf06a8f07104b4c
#
_entry.id   1e5df5a59819f0d44bf06a8f07104b4c
#
_cell.length_a   1.000
_cell.length_b   1.000
_cell.length_c   1.000
_cell.angle_alpha   90.00
_cell.angle_beta   90.00
_cell.angle_gamma   90.00
#
_symmetry.space_group_name_H-M   'P 1'
#
loop_
_entity.id
_entity.type
_entity.pdbx_description
1 polymer ?
#
loop_
_entity_poly.entity_id
_entity_poly.type
_entity_poly.pdbx_seq_one_letter_code
_entity_poly.pdbx_strand_id
1 'polypeptide(L)'
;MEENEKINAEVIAVLPNKVKISVDDLEDFQLAEEKLKVGSYLRIADNDNAVLIAIIENFNIEVAVNQSGEPSRKYILEANPLGILRDGKFERGGDTIAIPPKKVEPARKDEIQKIFEETLLDDKKFSFATLSADNSISVPVDGDKFFNKHIAVVGSTGSGKSHSIAKILQNVLNAKDEAYRGMNNSHIIIFDIHSEYHTAFPQANFIDISNLVLPYWLLNSDELQELFIDTEANDHKQRNVLKEAIVNNRKEHFEGDSTLKEKIHFDSPLFFDIDEILLYIKNRNNEKKDKNNDILYKMSDGEQYIFNVQNAKNLFYEKVTYTGTSASGTNNGNLINFIDRLENKINDKRLDFLFGEKSRTISFEETLSELLGYNESTKSNITILDLSGVP
;
A
#
# COMPACT_ATOMS: atom_id res chain seq x y z
N MET A 1 -58.54 -20.22 7.60
CA MET A 1 -58.90 -19.85 6.21
C MET A 1 -57.73 -19.04 5.76
N GLU A 2 -56.82 -19.66 5.04
CA GLU A 2 -55.67 -19.03 4.41
C GLU A 2 -56.22 -18.13 3.27
N GLU A 3 -56.04 -16.85 3.40
CA GLU A 3 -56.26 -15.92 2.27
C GLU A 3 -55.35 -16.38 1.12
N ASN A 4 -55.96 -16.75 0.02
CA ASN A 4 -55.25 -16.95 -1.23
C ASN A 4 -54.55 -15.63 -1.60
N GLU A 5 -53.27 -15.49 -1.26
CA GLU A 5 -52.45 -14.39 -1.74
C GLU A 5 -52.45 -14.43 -3.26
N LYS A 6 -53.07 -13.50 -3.89
CA LYS A 6 -53.05 -13.30 -5.35
C LYS A 6 -51.60 -13.16 -5.80
N ILE A 7 -51.16 -14.04 -6.63
CA ILE A 7 -49.84 -13.93 -7.25
C ILE A 7 -49.92 -12.77 -8.27
N ASN A 8 -49.36 -11.62 -7.88
CA ASN A 8 -49.35 -10.42 -8.73
C ASN A 8 -48.13 -10.37 -9.66
N ALA A 9 -47.24 -11.36 -9.62
CA ALA A 9 -46.07 -11.47 -10.47
C ALA A 9 -45.77 -12.92 -10.83
N GLU A 10 -45.51 -13.17 -12.10
CA GLU A 10 -45.18 -14.50 -12.63
C GLU A 10 -44.03 -14.48 -13.65
N VAL A 11 -43.28 -15.56 -13.69
CA VAL A 11 -42.25 -15.76 -14.72
C VAL A 11 -42.92 -16.06 -16.04
N ILE A 12 -42.65 -15.22 -17.05
CA ILE A 12 -43.22 -15.37 -18.41
C ILE A 12 -42.19 -15.91 -19.41
N ALA A 13 -40.89 -15.74 -19.17
CA ALA A 13 -39.84 -16.29 -20.01
C ALA A 13 -38.56 -16.54 -19.20
N VAL A 14 -37.86 -17.61 -19.52
CA VAL A 14 -36.56 -17.96 -18.99
C VAL A 14 -35.57 -18.06 -20.14
N LEU A 15 -34.51 -17.26 -20.07
CA LEU A 15 -33.38 -17.25 -21.00
C LEU A 15 -32.11 -17.69 -20.28
N PRO A 16 -31.02 -18.03 -20.95
CA PRO A 16 -29.80 -18.52 -20.29
C PRO A 16 -29.25 -17.62 -19.17
N ASN A 17 -29.38 -16.30 -19.34
CA ASN A 17 -28.83 -15.31 -18.39
C ASN A 17 -29.89 -14.34 -17.86
N LYS A 18 -31.17 -14.55 -18.18
CA LYS A 18 -32.26 -13.63 -17.81
C LYS A 18 -33.55 -14.36 -17.52
N VAL A 19 -34.30 -13.82 -16.59
CA VAL A 19 -35.67 -14.19 -16.34
C VAL A 19 -36.54 -12.97 -16.62
N LYS A 20 -37.60 -13.15 -17.44
CA LYS A 20 -38.62 -12.12 -17.62
C LYS A 20 -39.83 -12.41 -16.78
N ILE A 21 -40.28 -11.38 -16.08
CA ILE A 21 -41.34 -11.46 -15.09
C ILE A 21 -42.41 -10.43 -15.48
N SER A 22 -43.67 -10.88 -15.59
CA SER A 22 -44.81 -10.00 -15.74
C SER A 22 -45.35 -9.64 -14.38
N VAL A 23 -45.59 -8.37 -14.14
CA VAL A 23 -46.23 -7.84 -12.93
C VAL A 23 -47.49 -7.09 -13.35
N ASP A 24 -48.64 -7.46 -12.81
CA ASP A 24 -49.91 -6.86 -13.18
C ASP A 24 -50.12 -5.51 -12.49
N ASP A 25 -49.77 -5.41 -11.22
CA ASP A 25 -49.77 -4.18 -10.43
C ASP A 25 -48.49 -4.02 -9.64
N LEU A 26 -47.80 -2.90 -9.83
CA LEU A 26 -46.57 -2.60 -9.13
C LEU A 26 -46.80 -2.20 -7.65
N GLU A 27 -47.93 -1.60 -7.34
CA GLU A 27 -48.27 -1.17 -5.97
C GLU A 27 -48.53 -2.39 -5.07
N ASP A 28 -49.18 -3.41 -5.59
CA ASP A 28 -49.42 -4.67 -4.90
C ASP A 28 -48.20 -5.60 -4.81
N PHE A 29 -47.20 -5.40 -5.69
CA PHE A 29 -45.95 -6.19 -5.70
C PHE A 29 -44.89 -5.65 -4.74
N GLN A 30 -45.05 -4.45 -4.23
CA GLN A 30 -44.11 -3.84 -3.30
C GLN A 30 -44.42 -4.30 -1.87
N LEU A 31 -43.36 -4.66 -1.11
CA LEU A 31 -43.46 -4.71 0.34
C LEU A 31 -43.73 -3.28 0.86
N ALA A 32 -44.54 -3.12 1.86
CA ALA A 32 -45.10 -1.82 2.35
C ALA A 32 -44.05 -0.74 2.61
N GLU A 33 -42.76 -1.07 2.72
CA GLU A 33 -41.67 -0.15 3.04
C GLU A 33 -40.62 0.02 1.94
N GLU A 34 -40.60 -0.83 0.89
CA GLU A 34 -39.53 -0.81 -0.14
C GLU A 34 -40.07 -0.66 -1.55
N LYS A 35 -39.72 0.44 -2.23
CA LYS A 35 -40.01 0.62 -3.64
C LYS A 35 -39.04 -0.19 -4.51
N LEU A 36 -39.55 -1.15 -5.28
CA LEU A 36 -38.76 -1.88 -6.27
C LEU A 36 -38.13 -0.92 -7.29
N LYS A 37 -36.85 -1.08 -7.52
CA LYS A 37 -36.05 -0.32 -8.47
C LYS A 37 -35.08 -1.24 -9.20
N VAL A 38 -34.49 -0.78 -10.28
CA VAL A 38 -33.34 -1.46 -10.89
C VAL A 38 -32.27 -1.63 -9.84
N GLY A 39 -31.73 -2.86 -9.70
CA GLY A 39 -30.80 -3.23 -8.64
C GLY A 39 -31.46 -3.86 -7.39
N SER A 40 -32.80 -3.91 -7.30
CA SER A 40 -33.48 -4.67 -6.24
C SER A 40 -33.41 -6.17 -6.50
N TYR A 41 -33.47 -6.94 -5.40
CA TYR A 41 -33.37 -8.40 -5.44
C TYR A 41 -34.78 -9.01 -5.41
N LEU A 42 -34.94 -10.07 -6.22
CA LEU A 42 -36.16 -10.88 -6.31
C LEU A 42 -35.86 -12.30 -5.87
N ARG A 43 -36.86 -12.91 -5.24
CA ARG A 43 -36.92 -14.35 -5.01
C ARG A 43 -37.92 -15.00 -5.94
N ILE A 44 -37.54 -16.09 -6.57
CA ILE A 44 -38.38 -16.89 -7.46
C ILE A 44 -38.42 -18.29 -6.90
N ALA A 45 -39.54 -18.66 -6.30
CA ALA A 45 -39.68 -19.96 -5.65
C ALA A 45 -39.80 -21.07 -6.69
N ASP A 46 -38.92 -22.06 -6.65
CA ASP A 46 -38.95 -23.25 -7.50
C ASP A 46 -39.75 -24.37 -6.87
N ASN A 47 -39.51 -24.62 -5.60
CA ASN A 47 -40.25 -25.53 -4.73
C ASN A 47 -40.05 -25.11 -3.27
N ASP A 48 -40.57 -25.86 -2.32
CA ASP A 48 -40.55 -25.47 -0.90
C ASP A 48 -39.13 -25.31 -0.31
N ASN A 49 -38.10 -25.91 -0.95
CA ASN A 49 -36.74 -25.92 -0.43
C ASN A 49 -35.70 -25.18 -1.29
N ALA A 50 -36.10 -24.65 -2.46
CA ALA A 50 -35.18 -23.96 -3.35
C ALA A 50 -35.77 -22.66 -3.88
N VAL A 51 -35.01 -21.57 -3.74
CA VAL A 51 -35.38 -20.24 -4.16
C VAL A 51 -34.29 -19.68 -5.05
N LEU A 52 -34.63 -19.31 -6.28
CA LEU A 52 -33.73 -18.59 -7.17
C LEU A 52 -33.69 -17.10 -6.74
N ILE A 53 -32.52 -16.59 -6.48
CA ILE A 53 -32.32 -15.15 -6.25
C ILE A 53 -31.83 -14.48 -7.52
N ALA A 54 -32.51 -13.41 -7.92
CA ALA A 54 -32.18 -12.63 -9.10
C ALA A 54 -32.16 -11.12 -8.79
N ILE A 55 -31.39 -10.36 -9.57
CA ILE A 55 -31.33 -8.91 -9.47
C ILE A 55 -32.03 -8.28 -10.67
N ILE A 56 -32.85 -7.25 -10.43
CA ILE A 56 -33.53 -6.51 -11.50
C ILE A 56 -32.50 -5.70 -12.28
N GLU A 57 -32.39 -5.98 -13.58
CA GLU A 57 -31.52 -5.22 -14.50
C GLU A 57 -32.30 -4.17 -15.29
N ASN A 58 -33.51 -4.50 -15.66
CA ASN A 58 -34.31 -3.64 -16.54
C ASN A 58 -35.79 -3.70 -16.18
N PHE A 59 -36.48 -2.61 -16.52
CA PHE A 59 -37.88 -2.41 -16.26
C PHE A 59 -38.54 -1.83 -17.53
N ASN A 60 -39.52 -2.54 -18.10
CA ASN A 60 -40.27 -2.14 -19.29
C ASN A 60 -41.77 -2.09 -19.02
N ILE A 61 -42.45 -1.20 -19.69
CA ILE A 61 -43.92 -1.12 -19.68
C ILE A 61 -44.41 -1.53 -21.07
N GLU A 62 -45.16 -2.60 -21.14
CA GLU A 62 -45.84 -3.04 -22.37
C GLU A 62 -47.31 -2.63 -22.31
N VAL A 63 -47.78 -2.05 -23.39
CA VAL A 63 -49.22 -1.72 -23.52
C VAL A 63 -49.88 -2.86 -24.30
N ALA A 64 -50.72 -3.64 -23.61
CA ALA A 64 -51.54 -4.68 -24.21
C ALA A 64 -52.99 -4.20 -24.30
N VAL A 65 -53.75 -4.75 -25.21
CA VAL A 65 -55.22 -4.47 -25.28
C VAL A 65 -55.90 -5.67 -24.62
N ASN A 66 -56.73 -5.37 -23.59
CA ASN A 66 -57.49 -6.39 -22.90
C ASN A 66 -58.66 -6.93 -23.76
N GLN A 67 -59.35 -7.98 -23.29
CA GLN A 67 -60.46 -8.59 -24.04
C GLN A 67 -61.63 -7.66 -24.30
N SER A 68 -61.74 -6.55 -23.57
CA SER A 68 -62.75 -5.49 -23.74
C SER A 68 -62.32 -4.39 -24.72
N GLY A 69 -61.10 -4.48 -25.29
CA GLY A 69 -60.61 -3.47 -26.23
C GLY A 69 -59.94 -2.26 -25.58
N GLU A 70 -59.76 -2.25 -24.25
CA GLU A 70 -59.13 -1.15 -23.51
C GLU A 70 -57.65 -1.38 -23.36
N PRO A 71 -56.82 -0.32 -23.39
CA PRO A 71 -55.38 -0.43 -23.17
C PRO A 71 -55.10 -0.83 -21.72
N SER A 72 -54.43 -1.95 -21.55
CA SER A 72 -53.91 -2.46 -20.30
C SER A 72 -52.42 -2.32 -20.28
N ARG A 73 -51.85 -1.85 -19.18
CA ARG A 73 -50.37 -1.79 -18.98
C ARG A 73 -49.91 -3.04 -18.28
N LYS A 74 -48.91 -3.70 -18.87
CA LYS A 74 -48.16 -4.77 -18.22
C LYS A 74 -46.77 -4.30 -17.92
N TYR A 75 -46.33 -4.56 -16.72
CA TYR A 75 -44.96 -4.24 -16.26
C TYR A 75 -44.09 -5.48 -16.44
N ILE A 76 -43.02 -5.35 -17.19
CA ILE A 76 -42.08 -6.43 -17.45
C ILE A 76 -40.76 -6.13 -16.77
N LEU A 77 -40.37 -6.99 -15.82
CA LEU A 77 -39.06 -6.94 -15.16
C LEU A 77 -38.12 -7.93 -15.87
N GLU A 78 -36.94 -7.50 -16.22
CA GLU A 78 -35.87 -8.38 -16.63
C GLU A 78 -34.87 -8.50 -15.45
N ALA A 79 -34.70 -9.70 -14.93
CA ALA A 79 -33.82 -9.97 -13.79
C ALA A 79 -32.74 -10.99 -14.17
N ASN A 80 -31.53 -10.73 -13.65
CA ASN A 80 -30.37 -11.59 -13.84
C ASN A 80 -30.25 -12.57 -12.66
N PRO A 81 -30.29 -13.90 -12.88
CA PRO A 81 -30.10 -14.90 -11.85
C PRO A 81 -28.71 -14.77 -11.20
N LEU A 82 -28.66 -14.75 -9.87
CA LEU A 82 -27.41 -14.72 -9.11
C LEU A 82 -27.02 -16.11 -8.58
N GLY A 83 -28.00 -16.89 -8.14
CA GLY A 83 -27.79 -18.20 -7.59
C GLY A 83 -29.04 -18.75 -6.91
N ILE A 84 -28.92 -19.93 -6.30
CA ILE A 84 -30.00 -20.64 -5.66
C ILE A 84 -29.76 -20.70 -4.16
N LEU A 85 -30.79 -20.33 -3.38
CA LEU A 85 -30.84 -20.55 -1.95
C LEU A 85 -31.55 -21.89 -1.69
N ARG A 86 -30.82 -22.89 -1.20
CA ARG A 86 -31.34 -24.23 -0.88
C ARG A 86 -30.98 -24.57 0.56
N ASP A 87 -31.96 -25.01 1.33
CA ASP A 87 -31.80 -25.37 2.76
C ASP A 87 -31.06 -24.29 3.57
N GLY A 88 -31.32 -23.02 3.26
CA GLY A 88 -30.69 -21.88 3.91
C GLY A 88 -29.28 -21.56 3.41
N LYS A 89 -28.74 -22.25 2.42
CA LYS A 89 -27.41 -22.02 1.83
C LYS A 89 -27.51 -21.43 0.44
N PHE A 90 -26.68 -20.42 0.17
CA PHE A 90 -26.64 -19.76 -1.15
C PHE A 90 -25.53 -20.37 -2.02
N GLU A 91 -25.89 -20.87 -3.18
CA GLU A 91 -24.98 -21.39 -4.19
C GLU A 91 -25.00 -20.46 -5.41
N ARG A 92 -23.86 -19.88 -5.77
CA ARG A 92 -23.73 -19.02 -6.96
C ARG A 92 -23.83 -19.86 -8.22
N GLY A 93 -24.55 -19.30 -9.22
CA GLY A 93 -24.91 -20.05 -10.41
C GLY A 93 -26.08 -21.00 -10.09
N GLY A 94 -26.44 -21.86 -10.98
CA GLY A 94 -27.50 -22.85 -10.77
C GLY A 94 -27.84 -23.51 -12.10
N ASP A 95 -27.83 -24.82 -12.10
CA ASP A 95 -28.07 -25.62 -13.32
C ASP A 95 -29.54 -25.63 -13.75
N THR A 96 -30.42 -25.19 -12.84
CA THR A 96 -31.87 -25.25 -13.08
C THR A 96 -32.52 -23.89 -12.89
N ILE A 97 -32.83 -23.26 -13.97
CA ILE A 97 -33.70 -22.09 -13.96
C ILE A 97 -35.15 -22.60 -13.97
N ALA A 98 -35.94 -22.06 -13.04
CA ALA A 98 -37.32 -22.42 -12.86
C ALA A 98 -38.14 -22.32 -14.15
N ILE A 99 -38.96 -23.33 -14.42
CA ILE A 99 -39.89 -23.30 -15.56
C ILE A 99 -41.17 -22.56 -15.13
N PRO A 100 -41.68 -21.60 -15.92
CA PRO A 100 -42.93 -20.88 -15.65
C PRO A 100 -44.16 -21.79 -15.54
N PRO A 101 -45.21 -21.36 -14.80
CA PRO A 101 -45.30 -20.17 -13.96
C PRO A 101 -44.72 -20.43 -12.54
N LYS A 102 -44.02 -19.47 -12.00
CA LYS A 102 -43.45 -19.53 -10.65
C LYS A 102 -43.80 -18.24 -9.90
N LYS A 103 -44.01 -18.37 -8.58
CA LYS A 103 -44.26 -17.24 -7.69
C LYS A 103 -43.00 -16.39 -7.60
N VAL A 104 -43.14 -15.09 -7.83
CA VAL A 104 -42.06 -14.10 -7.71
C VAL A 104 -42.43 -13.12 -6.62
N GLU A 105 -41.46 -12.85 -5.74
CA GLU A 105 -41.60 -11.90 -4.63
C GLU A 105 -40.31 -11.10 -4.48
N PRO A 106 -40.33 -9.93 -3.83
CA PRO A 106 -39.11 -9.29 -3.37
C PRO A 106 -38.31 -10.23 -2.45
N ALA A 107 -37.00 -10.28 -2.63
CA ALA A 107 -36.15 -11.09 -1.77
C ALA A 107 -36.13 -10.52 -0.34
N ARG A 108 -36.12 -11.38 0.65
CA ARG A 108 -36.07 -10.99 2.05
C ARG A 108 -34.65 -10.57 2.45
N LYS A 109 -34.54 -9.70 3.43
CA LYS A 109 -33.25 -9.20 3.92
C LYS A 109 -32.27 -10.33 4.32
N ASP A 110 -32.76 -11.32 5.02
CA ASP A 110 -31.95 -12.49 5.43
C ASP A 110 -31.49 -13.34 4.25
N GLU A 111 -32.28 -13.42 3.17
CA GLU A 111 -31.91 -14.10 1.94
C GLU A 111 -30.82 -13.33 1.18
N ILE A 112 -30.92 -11.99 1.12
CA ILE A 112 -29.91 -11.13 0.51
C ILE A 112 -28.59 -11.20 1.30
N GLN A 113 -28.66 -11.19 2.63
CA GLN A 113 -27.50 -11.26 3.49
C GLN A 113 -26.70 -12.56 3.25
N LYS A 114 -27.38 -13.70 3.04
CA LYS A 114 -26.73 -14.98 2.74
C LYS A 114 -25.92 -14.98 1.43
N ILE A 115 -26.27 -14.14 0.44
CA ILE A 115 -25.51 -14.02 -0.81
C ILE A 115 -24.05 -13.60 -0.53
N PHE A 116 -23.85 -12.80 0.50
CA PHE A 116 -22.55 -12.20 0.84
C PHE A 116 -21.81 -12.92 1.97
N GLU A 117 -22.52 -13.60 2.86
CA GLU A 117 -21.94 -14.15 4.08
C GLU A 117 -21.56 -15.64 3.99
N GLU A 118 -22.20 -16.41 3.15
CA GLU A 118 -22.25 -17.87 3.28
C GLU A 118 -20.93 -18.60 3.08
N THR A 119 -20.01 -18.01 2.31
CA THR A 119 -18.70 -18.62 2.05
C THR A 119 -17.63 -18.18 3.04
N LEU A 120 -17.96 -17.33 4.01
CA LEU A 120 -17.01 -16.74 4.93
C LEU A 120 -17.15 -17.36 6.32
N LEU A 121 -16.02 -17.76 6.91
CA LEU A 121 -15.95 -18.13 8.32
C LEU A 121 -16.16 -16.89 9.18
N ASP A 122 -16.85 -17.01 10.30
CA ASP A 122 -17.21 -15.87 11.14
C ASP A 122 -16.01 -15.09 11.66
N ASP A 123 -14.91 -15.77 11.97
CA ASP A 123 -13.65 -15.18 12.43
C ASP A 123 -12.86 -14.46 11.32
N LYS A 124 -13.29 -14.59 10.07
CA LYS A 124 -12.69 -13.93 8.89
C LYS A 124 -13.56 -12.84 8.29
N LYS A 125 -14.78 -12.69 8.76
CA LYS A 125 -15.70 -11.67 8.26
C LYS A 125 -15.24 -10.28 8.65
N PHE A 126 -14.89 -9.47 7.67
CA PHE A 126 -14.60 -8.06 7.84
C PHE A 126 -15.61 -7.21 7.05
N SER A 127 -16.32 -6.32 7.74
CA SER A 127 -17.34 -5.47 7.15
C SER A 127 -16.95 -4.00 7.21
N PHE A 128 -16.86 -3.35 6.07
CA PHE A 128 -16.60 -1.92 5.98
C PHE A 128 -17.60 -1.16 5.09
N ALA A 129 -18.51 -1.88 4.45
CA ALA A 129 -19.49 -1.33 3.53
C ALA A 129 -20.86 -1.97 3.72
N THR A 130 -21.89 -1.27 3.26
CA THR A 130 -23.26 -1.74 3.18
C THR A 130 -23.73 -1.77 1.73
N LEU A 131 -24.80 -2.51 1.48
CA LEU A 131 -25.39 -2.57 0.16
C LEU A 131 -25.99 -1.22 -0.23
N SER A 132 -25.70 -0.71 -1.42
CA SER A 132 -26.21 0.58 -1.88
C SER A 132 -27.74 0.62 -2.03
N ALA A 133 -28.35 -0.55 -2.28
CA ALA A 133 -29.79 -0.70 -2.39
C ALA A 133 -30.49 -0.69 -1.01
N ASP A 134 -29.83 -1.23 0.02
CA ASP A 134 -30.28 -1.28 1.40
C ASP A 134 -29.11 -1.13 2.37
N ASN A 135 -28.96 0.04 2.96
CA ASN A 135 -27.87 0.35 3.89
C ASN A 135 -27.91 -0.45 5.21
N SER A 136 -28.97 -1.20 5.45
CA SER A 136 -29.08 -2.07 6.63
C SER A 136 -28.40 -3.44 6.41
N ILE A 137 -28.01 -3.77 5.17
CA ILE A 137 -27.33 -5.01 4.81
C ILE A 137 -25.84 -4.76 4.71
N SER A 138 -25.09 -5.36 5.64
CA SER A 138 -23.64 -5.35 5.61
C SER A 138 -23.11 -6.30 4.54
N VAL A 139 -22.04 -5.90 3.84
CA VAL A 139 -21.36 -6.73 2.84
C VAL A 139 -19.99 -7.09 3.38
N PRO A 140 -19.84 -8.25 4.03
CA PRO A 140 -18.56 -8.70 4.54
C PRO A 140 -17.65 -9.21 3.43
N VAL A 141 -16.34 -9.09 3.67
CA VAL A 141 -15.29 -9.70 2.86
C VAL A 141 -14.43 -10.61 3.75
N ASP A 142 -13.71 -11.54 3.14
CA ASP A 142 -12.66 -12.28 3.84
C ASP A 142 -11.52 -11.32 4.16
N GLY A 143 -11.39 -10.92 5.42
CA GLY A 143 -10.43 -9.92 5.88
C GLY A 143 -8.99 -10.36 5.63
N ASP A 144 -8.68 -11.65 5.83
CA ASP A 144 -7.34 -12.18 5.58
C ASP A 144 -6.96 -12.05 4.10
N LYS A 145 -7.88 -12.39 3.20
CA LYS A 145 -7.64 -12.27 1.76
C LYS A 145 -7.62 -10.81 1.31
N PHE A 146 -8.46 -9.97 1.90
CA PHE A 146 -8.55 -8.56 1.56
C PHE A 146 -7.24 -7.82 1.88
N PHE A 147 -6.74 -7.95 3.12
CA PHE A 147 -5.54 -7.25 3.56
C PHE A 147 -4.23 -7.92 3.11
N ASN A 148 -4.26 -9.17 2.70
CA ASN A 148 -3.07 -9.87 2.17
C ASN A 148 -2.90 -9.69 0.64
N LYS A 149 -3.53 -8.70 0.04
CA LYS A 149 -3.46 -8.38 -1.39
C LYS A 149 -3.19 -6.90 -1.59
N HIS A 150 -2.71 -6.57 -2.80
CA HIS A 150 -2.59 -5.18 -3.23
C HIS A 150 -3.99 -4.62 -3.55
N ILE A 151 -4.28 -3.45 -3.00
CA ILE A 151 -5.55 -2.76 -3.19
C ILE A 151 -5.25 -1.41 -3.83
N ALA A 152 -5.98 -1.05 -4.89
CA ALA A 152 -5.91 0.26 -5.51
C ALA A 152 -7.26 0.96 -5.42
N VAL A 153 -7.27 2.17 -4.87
CA VAL A 153 -8.45 3.06 -4.84
C VAL A 153 -8.23 4.18 -5.84
N VAL A 154 -8.96 4.16 -6.93
CA VAL A 154 -8.83 5.11 -8.04
C VAL A 154 -10.05 6.00 -8.17
N GLY A 155 -9.82 7.24 -8.60
CA GLY A 155 -10.91 8.22 -8.79
C GLY A 155 -10.33 9.63 -9.00
N SER A 156 -11.16 10.56 -9.44
CA SER A 156 -10.80 11.98 -9.59
C SER A 156 -10.56 12.66 -8.24
N THR A 157 -9.94 13.84 -8.25
CA THR A 157 -9.81 14.67 -7.04
C THR A 157 -11.19 14.98 -6.46
N GLY A 158 -11.33 14.88 -5.15
CA GLY A 158 -12.60 15.11 -4.45
C GLY A 158 -13.59 13.93 -4.49
N SER A 159 -13.27 12.81 -5.13
CA SER A 159 -14.16 11.63 -5.18
C SER A 159 -14.23 10.82 -3.87
N GLY A 160 -13.47 11.20 -2.84
CA GLY A 160 -13.49 10.53 -1.54
C GLY A 160 -12.51 9.37 -1.39
N LYS A 161 -11.46 9.25 -2.23
CA LYS A 161 -10.46 8.17 -2.15
C LYS A 161 -9.84 8.04 -0.76
N SER A 162 -9.25 9.13 -0.24
CA SER A 162 -8.59 9.15 1.07
C SER A 162 -9.58 8.89 2.21
N HIS A 163 -10.81 9.42 2.11
CA HIS A 163 -11.88 9.12 3.04
C HIS A 163 -12.26 7.64 3.06
N SER A 164 -12.35 7.00 1.89
CA SER A 164 -12.66 5.58 1.80
C SER A 164 -11.58 4.72 2.43
N ILE A 165 -10.30 5.03 2.17
CA ILE A 165 -9.17 4.35 2.80
C ILE A 165 -9.19 4.56 4.31
N ALA A 166 -9.33 5.80 4.76
CA ALA A 166 -9.41 6.12 6.20
C ALA A 166 -10.54 5.35 6.90
N LYS A 167 -11.73 5.27 6.26
CA LYS A 167 -12.87 4.54 6.82
C LYS A 167 -12.62 3.03 6.90
N ILE A 168 -12.02 2.43 5.88
CA ILE A 168 -11.64 1.01 5.89
C ILE A 168 -10.67 0.74 7.05
N LEU A 169 -9.62 1.54 7.18
CA LEU A 169 -8.61 1.39 8.23
C LEU A 169 -9.18 1.63 9.63
N GLN A 170 -10.06 2.63 9.80
CA GLN A 170 -10.76 2.85 11.07
C GLN A 170 -11.62 1.64 11.46
N ASN A 171 -12.33 1.05 10.49
CA ASN A 171 -13.14 -0.14 10.76
C ASN A 171 -12.26 -1.33 11.16
N VAL A 172 -11.09 -1.51 10.53
CA VAL A 172 -10.13 -2.56 10.91
C VAL A 172 -9.61 -2.37 12.34
N LEU A 173 -9.24 -1.15 12.70
CA LEU A 173 -8.76 -0.86 14.05
C LEU A 173 -9.83 -1.08 15.12
N ASN A 174 -11.10 -0.75 14.80
CA ASN A 174 -12.24 -0.94 15.69
C ASN A 174 -12.70 -2.40 15.75
N ALA A 175 -12.48 -3.19 14.69
CA ALA A 175 -12.88 -4.60 14.63
C ALA A 175 -12.12 -5.51 15.60
N LYS A 176 -11.14 -5.00 16.36
CA LYS A 176 -10.42 -5.75 17.40
C LYS A 176 -11.35 -6.31 18.49
N ASP A 177 -12.47 -5.66 18.72
CA ASP A 177 -13.46 -6.04 19.74
C ASP A 177 -14.57 -6.95 19.17
N GLU A 178 -14.57 -7.20 17.85
CA GLU A 178 -15.55 -8.02 17.14
C GLU A 178 -14.97 -9.38 16.69
N ALA A 179 -15.66 -10.08 15.80
CA ALA A 179 -15.29 -11.42 15.37
C ALA A 179 -13.96 -11.52 14.60
N TYR A 180 -13.56 -10.48 13.87
CA TYR A 180 -12.34 -10.49 13.06
C TYR A 180 -11.08 -10.29 13.91
N ARG A 181 -10.23 -11.31 14.00
CA ARG A 181 -9.00 -11.31 14.83
C ARG A 181 -7.69 -11.16 14.06
N GLY A 182 -7.74 -11.11 12.72
CA GLY A 182 -6.56 -11.18 11.86
C GLY A 182 -5.56 -10.01 12.00
N MET A 183 -5.96 -8.87 12.56
CA MET A 183 -5.14 -7.65 12.65
C MET A 183 -4.57 -7.37 14.05
N ASN A 184 -4.62 -8.33 14.98
CA ASN A 184 -4.28 -8.09 16.40
C ASN A 184 -2.83 -7.66 16.64
N ASN A 185 -1.88 -8.01 15.77
CA ASN A 185 -0.46 -7.66 15.87
C ASN A 185 0.07 -6.95 14.61
N SER A 186 -0.81 -6.41 13.79
CA SER A 186 -0.41 -5.74 12.55
C SER A 186 -0.15 -4.26 12.79
N HIS A 187 0.87 -3.75 12.13
CA HIS A 187 1.15 -2.32 12.03
C HIS A 187 0.75 -1.80 10.66
N ILE A 188 0.17 -0.60 10.65
CA ILE A 188 -0.21 0.13 9.44
C ILE A 188 0.69 1.34 9.34
N ILE A 189 1.40 1.48 8.23
CA ILE A 189 2.19 2.66 7.92
C ILE A 189 1.53 3.37 6.74
N ILE A 190 1.20 4.64 6.92
CA ILE A 190 0.63 5.50 5.88
C ILE A 190 1.71 6.48 5.43
N PHE A 191 2.09 6.40 4.16
CA PHE A 191 2.91 7.41 3.50
C PHE A 191 1.98 8.50 2.97
N ASP A 192 1.91 9.61 3.68
CA ASP A 192 0.96 10.70 3.42
C ASP A 192 1.65 11.87 2.73
N ILE A 193 1.55 11.93 1.41
CA ILE A 193 2.20 12.99 0.61
C ILE A 193 1.37 14.28 0.55
N HIS A 194 0.11 14.27 1.03
CA HIS A 194 -0.80 15.40 0.97
C HIS A 194 -1.30 15.88 2.34
N SER A 195 -0.82 15.27 3.43
CA SER A 195 -1.24 15.58 4.81
C SER A 195 -2.75 15.46 5.04
N GLU A 196 -3.36 14.37 4.52
CA GLU A 196 -4.81 14.16 4.56
C GLU A 196 -5.27 13.26 5.72
N TYR A 197 -4.37 12.47 6.32
CA TYR A 197 -4.75 11.39 7.25
C TYR A 197 -4.62 11.74 8.73
N HIS A 198 -3.91 12.81 9.11
CA HIS A 198 -3.69 13.19 10.49
C HIS A 198 -4.99 13.35 11.30
N THR A 199 -5.99 14.03 10.73
CA THR A 199 -7.29 14.24 11.38
C THR A 199 -8.13 12.99 11.51
N ALA A 200 -7.92 12.02 10.61
CA ALA A 200 -8.64 10.74 10.61
C ALA A 200 -8.13 9.78 11.71
N PHE A 201 -6.88 9.94 12.14
CA PHE A 201 -6.23 9.05 13.11
C PHE A 201 -5.49 9.85 14.20
N PRO A 202 -6.21 10.50 15.12
CA PRO A 202 -5.59 11.36 16.15
C PRO A 202 -4.73 10.58 17.16
N GLN A 203 -4.85 9.25 17.22
CA GLN A 203 -4.05 8.36 18.08
C GLN A 203 -2.85 7.73 17.33
N ALA A 204 -2.62 8.10 16.07
CA ALA A 204 -1.52 7.57 15.30
C ALA A 204 -0.17 8.08 15.82
N ASN A 205 0.88 7.27 15.65
CA ASN A 205 2.24 7.75 15.70
C ASN A 205 2.46 8.67 14.50
N PHE A 206 2.58 9.97 14.72
CA PHE A 206 2.69 10.98 13.67
C PHE A 206 4.14 11.42 13.51
N ILE A 207 4.67 11.20 12.31
CA ILE A 207 6.04 11.54 11.95
C ILE A 207 6.00 12.47 10.73
N ASP A 208 6.50 13.68 10.91
CA ASP A 208 6.69 14.67 9.84
C ASP A 208 8.18 15.00 9.65
N ILE A 209 8.50 15.90 8.73
CA ILE A 209 9.88 16.29 8.44
C ILE A 209 10.64 16.83 9.65
N SER A 210 9.96 17.34 10.68
CA SER A 210 10.59 17.91 11.87
C SER A 210 11.08 16.86 12.87
N ASN A 211 10.46 15.68 12.86
CA ASN A 211 10.79 14.59 13.77
C ASN A 211 11.18 13.28 13.05
N LEU A 212 11.14 13.25 11.72
CA LEU A 212 11.63 12.11 10.93
C LEU A 212 13.14 11.95 11.11
N VAL A 213 13.57 10.73 11.40
CA VAL A 213 14.98 10.37 11.49
C VAL A 213 15.21 9.11 10.65
N LEU A 214 15.99 9.24 9.61
CA LEU A 214 16.36 8.13 8.73
C LEU A 214 17.89 8.05 8.65
N PRO A 215 18.51 6.89 8.92
CA PRO A 215 19.93 6.72 8.79
C PRO A 215 20.35 6.62 7.31
N TYR A 216 21.14 7.56 6.83
CA TYR A 216 21.64 7.62 5.45
C TYR A 216 22.41 6.37 5.02
N TRP A 217 22.98 5.66 5.96
CA TRP A 217 23.76 4.45 5.70
C TRP A 217 22.90 3.23 5.33
N LEU A 218 21.56 3.32 5.46
CA LEU A 218 20.61 2.35 4.93
C LEU A 218 20.28 2.54 3.44
N LEU A 219 20.63 3.69 2.86
CA LEU A 219 20.42 3.94 1.44
C LEU A 219 21.23 2.93 0.60
N ASN A 220 20.62 2.45 -0.46
CA ASN A 220 21.28 1.57 -1.43
C ASN A 220 22.20 2.35 -2.38
N SER A 221 22.96 1.62 -3.21
CA SER A 221 23.93 2.22 -4.11
C SER A 221 23.33 3.17 -5.14
N ASP A 222 22.12 2.90 -5.62
CA ASP A 222 21.45 3.75 -6.61
C ASP A 222 20.97 5.04 -5.96
N GLU A 223 20.35 4.96 -4.77
CA GLU A 223 19.92 6.11 -3.98
C GLU A 223 21.09 7.01 -3.57
N LEU A 224 22.21 6.42 -3.11
CA LEU A 224 23.42 7.18 -2.77
C LEU A 224 24.04 7.86 -3.99
N GLN A 225 24.02 7.20 -5.15
CA GLN A 225 24.51 7.79 -6.39
C GLN A 225 23.60 8.92 -6.88
N GLU A 226 22.29 8.73 -6.86
CA GLU A 226 21.32 9.75 -7.25
C GLU A 226 21.41 11.00 -6.34
N LEU A 227 21.63 10.77 -5.05
CA LEU A 227 21.75 11.86 -4.07
C LEU A 227 23.02 12.68 -4.26
N PHE A 228 24.16 12.05 -4.54
CA PHE A 228 25.48 12.68 -4.51
C PHE A 228 26.14 12.90 -5.87
N ILE A 229 25.79 12.12 -6.89
CA ILE A 229 26.44 12.15 -8.20
C ILE A 229 25.49 12.77 -9.23
N ASP A 230 26.02 13.64 -10.07
CA ASP A 230 25.29 14.23 -11.17
C ASP A 230 25.07 13.18 -12.28
N THR A 231 23.81 12.90 -12.59
CA THR A 231 23.46 11.92 -13.62
C THR A 231 23.78 12.40 -15.05
N GLU A 232 23.88 13.72 -15.25
CA GLU A 232 24.20 14.29 -16.57
C GLU A 232 25.68 14.17 -16.93
N ALA A 233 26.57 14.09 -15.94
CA ALA A 233 28.01 14.14 -16.14
C ALA A 233 28.66 12.81 -16.49
N ASN A 234 27.98 11.67 -16.50
CA ASN A 234 28.50 10.31 -16.75
C ASN A 234 29.87 10.02 -16.07
N ASP A 235 30.02 10.44 -14.81
CA ASP A 235 31.28 10.49 -14.11
C ASP A 235 31.60 9.16 -13.40
N HIS A 236 32.14 8.22 -14.15
CA HIS A 236 32.59 6.94 -13.61
C HIS A 236 33.64 7.07 -12.48
N LYS A 237 34.42 8.17 -12.46
CA LYS A 237 35.43 8.37 -11.42
C LYS A 237 34.77 8.67 -10.08
N GLN A 238 33.77 9.56 -10.05
CA GLN A 238 33.03 9.89 -8.82
C GLN A 238 32.37 8.64 -8.23
N ARG A 239 31.70 7.85 -9.09
CA ARG A 239 31.06 6.58 -8.68
C ARG A 239 32.06 5.58 -8.11
N ASN A 240 33.20 5.40 -8.76
CA ASN A 240 34.23 4.46 -8.31
C ASN A 240 34.83 4.89 -6.96
N VAL A 241 35.14 6.17 -6.79
CA VAL A 241 35.70 6.70 -5.54
C VAL A 241 34.67 6.63 -4.40
N LEU A 242 33.41 6.98 -4.67
CA LEU A 242 32.34 6.87 -3.67
C LEU A 242 32.15 5.42 -3.22
N LYS A 243 32.05 4.50 -4.17
CA LYS A 243 31.94 3.07 -3.89
C LYS A 243 33.14 2.55 -3.09
N GLU A 244 34.35 2.89 -3.50
CA GLU A 244 35.59 2.51 -2.81
C GLU A 244 35.58 3.03 -1.37
N ALA A 245 35.26 4.31 -1.18
CA ALA A 245 35.23 4.94 0.13
C ALA A 245 34.20 4.25 1.05
N ILE A 246 32.95 4.10 0.62
CA ILE A 246 31.87 3.52 1.42
C ILE A 246 32.18 2.06 1.77
N VAL A 247 32.61 1.23 0.82
CA VAL A 247 32.90 -0.19 1.10
C VAL A 247 34.04 -0.32 2.10
N ASN A 248 35.13 0.46 1.92
CA ASN A 248 36.27 0.42 2.85
C ASN A 248 35.90 0.95 4.23
N ASN A 249 35.10 2.01 4.33
CA ASN A 249 34.69 2.57 5.61
C ASN A 249 33.73 1.63 6.35
N ARG A 250 32.75 1.01 5.66
CA ARG A 250 31.94 -0.07 6.22
C ARG A 250 32.76 -1.21 6.77
N LYS A 251 33.80 -1.64 6.04
CA LYS A 251 34.73 -2.67 6.52
C LYS A 251 35.49 -2.23 7.76
N GLU A 252 35.88 -0.97 7.85
CA GLU A 252 36.62 -0.45 8.99
C GLU A 252 35.75 -0.39 10.25
N HIS A 253 34.50 0.03 10.14
CA HIS A 253 33.53 0.10 11.25
C HIS A 253 32.81 -1.23 11.55
N PHE A 254 33.09 -2.29 10.80
CA PHE A 254 32.44 -3.59 11.02
C PHE A 254 33.14 -4.40 12.12
N GLU A 255 32.42 -4.64 13.21
CA GLU A 255 32.90 -5.37 14.37
C GLU A 255 32.64 -6.88 14.33
N GLY A 256 32.10 -7.42 13.23
CA GLY A 256 31.75 -8.82 13.08
C GLY A 256 32.91 -9.71 12.59
N ASP A 257 32.57 -10.95 12.28
CA ASP A 257 33.52 -11.97 11.81
C ASP A 257 34.26 -11.55 10.52
N SER A 258 35.55 -11.89 10.44
CA SER A 258 36.42 -11.55 9.30
C SER A 258 35.93 -12.12 7.97
N THR A 259 35.29 -13.29 7.99
CA THR A 259 34.72 -13.90 6.78
C THR A 259 33.52 -13.16 6.24
N LEU A 260 32.72 -12.54 7.13
CA LEU A 260 31.62 -11.66 6.79
C LEU A 260 32.14 -10.31 6.30
N LYS A 261 33.23 -9.80 6.89
CA LYS A 261 33.88 -8.53 6.50
C LYS A 261 34.25 -8.53 5.03
N GLU A 262 34.73 -9.66 4.48
CA GLU A 262 35.08 -9.76 3.07
C GLU A 262 33.89 -9.75 2.11
N LYS A 263 32.68 -10.06 2.60
CA LYS A 263 31.45 -10.04 1.83
C LYS A 263 30.77 -8.67 1.77
N ILE A 264 31.31 -7.68 2.50
CA ILE A 264 30.76 -6.33 2.52
C ILE A 264 30.90 -5.68 1.13
N HIS A 265 29.80 -5.19 0.62
CA HIS A 265 29.71 -4.52 -0.67
C HIS A 265 28.95 -3.20 -0.55
N PHE A 266 28.79 -2.49 -1.67
CA PHE A 266 28.20 -1.15 -1.70
C PHE A 266 26.73 -1.11 -1.20
N ASP A 267 25.96 -2.18 -1.39
CA ASP A 267 24.56 -2.27 -0.93
C ASP A 267 24.39 -2.98 0.43
N SER A 268 25.49 -3.24 1.14
CA SER A 268 25.40 -3.80 2.49
C SER A 268 24.78 -2.76 3.43
N PRO A 269 23.67 -3.05 4.16
CA PRO A 269 23.02 -2.11 5.06
C PRO A 269 23.80 -1.97 6.38
N LEU A 270 25.03 -1.49 6.28
CA LEU A 270 25.95 -1.33 7.39
C LEU A 270 26.35 0.13 7.53
N PHE A 271 26.61 0.52 8.77
CA PHE A 271 27.06 1.86 9.08
C PHE A 271 28.33 2.25 8.31
N PHE A 272 28.39 3.49 7.89
CA PHE A 272 29.61 4.19 7.48
C PHE A 272 29.53 5.65 7.94
N ASP A 273 30.67 6.26 8.22
CA ASP A 273 30.73 7.65 8.65
C ASP A 273 30.88 8.58 7.44
N ILE A 274 29.88 9.47 7.27
CA ILE A 274 29.82 10.37 6.09
C ILE A 274 30.93 11.43 6.11
N ASP A 275 31.39 11.88 7.29
CA ASP A 275 32.46 12.87 7.39
C ASP A 275 33.81 12.23 7.07
N GLU A 276 34.02 10.99 7.48
CA GLU A 276 35.17 10.18 7.06
C GLU A 276 35.18 9.94 5.54
N ILE A 277 34.02 9.64 4.94
CA ILE A 277 33.87 9.50 3.49
C ILE A 277 34.28 10.81 2.79
N LEU A 278 33.77 11.92 3.27
CA LEU A 278 34.09 13.25 2.70
C LEU A 278 35.59 13.54 2.80
N LEU A 279 36.21 13.26 3.93
CA LEU A 279 37.65 13.43 4.13
C LEU A 279 38.47 12.53 3.20
N TYR A 280 38.09 11.28 3.06
CA TYR A 280 38.70 10.34 2.11
C TYR A 280 38.67 10.88 0.69
N ILE A 281 37.51 11.34 0.22
CA ILE A 281 37.33 11.89 -1.14
C ILE A 281 38.20 13.16 -1.32
N LYS A 282 38.26 14.04 -0.31
CA LYS A 282 39.16 15.21 -0.31
C LYS A 282 40.63 14.83 -0.42
N ASN A 283 41.04 13.83 0.31
CA ASN A 283 42.39 13.30 0.22
C ASN A 283 42.67 12.74 -1.18
N ARG A 284 41.77 11.91 -1.73
CA ARG A 284 41.91 11.35 -3.09
C ARG A 284 41.97 12.44 -4.17
N ASN A 285 41.28 13.54 -4.00
CA ASN A 285 41.31 14.67 -4.96
C ASN A 285 42.68 15.36 -5.02
N ASN A 286 43.57 15.18 -4.05
CA ASN A 286 44.91 15.77 -4.00
C ASN A 286 46.05 14.78 -4.30
N GLU A 287 45.74 13.56 -4.73
CA GLU A 287 46.71 12.49 -4.92
C GLU A 287 47.76 12.84 -5.98
N LYS A 288 49.02 12.50 -5.67
CA LYS A 288 50.15 12.67 -6.54
C LYS A 288 50.96 11.39 -6.65
N LYS A 289 51.57 11.16 -7.81
CA LYS A 289 52.38 10.00 -8.10
C LYS A 289 53.86 10.33 -8.04
N ASP A 290 54.65 9.35 -7.68
CA ASP A 290 56.10 9.37 -7.77
C ASP A 290 56.65 8.90 -9.14
N LYS A 291 57.94 8.74 -9.25
CA LYS A 291 58.61 8.26 -10.47
C LYS A 291 58.27 6.79 -10.81
N ASN A 292 57.88 6.00 -9.86
CA ASN A 292 57.49 4.60 -10.02
C ASN A 292 56.00 4.45 -10.28
N ASN A 293 55.26 5.56 -10.41
CA ASN A 293 53.82 5.60 -10.56
C ASN A 293 53.01 5.24 -9.28
N ASP A 294 53.70 5.19 -8.13
CA ASP A 294 53.11 4.94 -6.81
C ASP A 294 52.53 6.24 -6.22
N ILE A 295 51.40 6.12 -5.51
CA ILE A 295 50.80 7.22 -4.75
C ILE A 295 51.40 7.20 -3.36
N LEU A 296 52.25 8.17 -3.04
CA LEU A 296 52.94 8.30 -1.75
C LEU A 296 52.35 9.46 -0.96
N TYR A 297 52.02 9.19 0.30
CA TYR A 297 51.51 10.21 1.22
C TYR A 297 52.16 10.13 2.61
N LYS A 298 52.13 11.22 3.33
CA LYS A 298 52.55 11.35 4.72
C LYS A 298 51.39 11.70 5.60
N MET A 299 51.33 11.09 6.75
CA MET A 299 50.46 11.44 7.86
C MET A 299 51.05 12.55 8.73
N SER A 300 50.24 13.05 9.68
CA SER A 300 50.66 14.12 10.61
C SER A 300 51.85 13.74 11.51
N ASP A 301 52.03 12.44 11.79
CA ASP A 301 53.19 11.91 12.55
C ASP A 301 54.49 11.92 11.74
N GLY A 302 54.41 12.24 10.41
CA GLY A 302 55.54 12.29 9.51
C GLY A 302 55.86 10.94 8.84
N GLU A 303 55.19 9.86 9.19
CA GLU A 303 55.37 8.57 8.53
C GLU A 303 54.83 8.57 7.07
N GLN A 304 55.56 7.88 6.20
CA GLN A 304 55.27 7.81 4.76
C GLN A 304 54.71 6.47 4.40
N TYR A 305 53.63 6.49 3.64
CA TYR A 305 52.91 5.30 3.19
C TYR A 305 52.76 5.28 1.67
N ILE A 306 52.72 4.07 1.12
CA ILE A 306 52.26 3.83 -0.26
C ILE A 306 50.76 3.53 -0.17
N PHE A 307 49.95 4.23 -0.98
CA PHE A 307 48.53 3.99 -1.04
C PHE A 307 48.24 2.58 -1.59
N ASN A 308 47.58 1.77 -0.78
CA ASN A 308 47.09 0.44 -1.12
C ASN A 308 45.84 0.12 -0.29
N VAL A 309 45.25 -1.04 -0.52
CA VAL A 309 44.02 -1.49 0.16
C VAL A 309 44.17 -1.48 1.69
N GLN A 310 45.35 -1.82 2.22
CA GLN A 310 45.61 -1.90 3.68
C GLN A 310 45.71 -0.50 4.32
N ASN A 311 46.35 0.44 3.61
CA ASN A 311 46.61 1.79 4.10
C ASN A 311 45.54 2.81 3.69
N ALA A 312 44.56 2.41 2.86
CA ALA A 312 43.47 3.29 2.41
C ALA A 312 42.67 3.89 3.58
N LYS A 313 42.56 3.14 4.69
CA LYS A 313 41.85 3.58 5.90
C LYS A 313 42.44 4.84 6.54
N ASN A 314 43.75 5.07 6.42
CA ASN A 314 44.39 6.26 6.97
C ASN A 314 43.78 7.56 6.41
N LEU A 315 43.27 7.52 5.17
CA LEU A 315 42.65 8.67 4.51
C LEU A 315 41.29 9.06 5.12
N PHE A 316 40.70 8.24 5.97
CA PHE A 316 39.45 8.55 6.67
C PHE A 316 39.67 9.44 7.88
N TYR A 317 40.84 9.38 8.52
CA TYR A 317 41.01 9.93 9.85
C TYR A 317 41.71 11.28 9.89
N GLU A 318 42.55 11.57 8.88
CA GLU A 318 43.23 12.85 8.82
C GLU A 318 43.55 13.32 7.38
N LYS A 319 43.80 14.61 7.26
CA LYS A 319 44.27 15.21 6.01
C LYS A 319 45.73 14.82 5.76
N VAL A 320 45.98 14.09 4.69
CA VAL A 320 47.33 13.63 4.32
C VAL A 320 48.03 14.61 3.37
N THR A 321 49.38 14.55 3.36
CA THR A 321 50.21 15.31 2.44
C THR A 321 50.89 14.37 1.41
N TYR A 322 50.63 14.59 0.13
CA TYR A 322 51.25 13.77 -0.92
C TYR A 322 52.65 14.24 -1.23
N THR A 323 53.60 13.28 -1.28
CA THR A 323 55.01 13.52 -1.49
C THR A 323 55.49 13.23 -2.91
N GLY A 324 54.63 12.67 -3.79
CA GLY A 324 54.89 12.47 -5.18
C GLY A 324 55.10 13.79 -5.96
N THR A 325 56.08 13.82 -6.83
CA THR A 325 56.46 15.02 -7.60
C THR A 325 56.38 14.85 -9.10
N SER A 326 56.15 13.63 -9.56
CA SER A 326 56.30 13.27 -10.98
C SER A 326 55.06 13.49 -11.82
N ALA A 327 53.86 13.19 -11.28
CA ALA A 327 52.61 13.34 -11.99
C ALA A 327 51.43 13.49 -11.03
N SER A 328 50.33 14.08 -11.55
CA SER A 328 49.05 14.07 -10.88
C SER A 328 48.49 12.63 -10.83
N GLY A 329 47.89 12.28 -9.71
CA GLY A 329 47.13 11.03 -9.59
C GLY A 329 45.87 11.04 -10.47
N THR A 330 45.24 9.89 -10.62
CA THR A 330 44.07 9.71 -11.49
C THR A 330 42.89 10.60 -11.06
N ASN A 331 42.75 10.87 -9.75
CA ASN A 331 41.66 11.65 -9.17
C ASN A 331 42.04 13.11 -8.90
N ASN A 332 43.32 13.48 -9.05
CA ASN A 332 43.79 14.80 -8.73
C ASN A 332 43.03 15.89 -9.49
N GLY A 333 42.37 16.79 -8.75
CA GLY A 333 41.57 17.89 -9.28
C GLY A 333 40.27 17.50 -9.98
N ASN A 334 39.98 16.20 -10.11
CA ASN A 334 38.80 15.72 -10.82
C ASN A 334 37.54 15.54 -9.93
N LEU A 335 37.69 15.69 -8.62
CA LEU A 335 36.59 15.45 -7.66
C LEU A 335 36.07 16.72 -7.00
N ILE A 336 36.53 17.90 -7.40
CA ILE A 336 36.17 19.19 -6.77
C ILE A 336 34.66 19.40 -6.76
N ASN A 337 34.00 19.33 -7.92
CA ASN A 337 32.56 19.54 -8.02
C ASN A 337 31.75 18.49 -7.25
N PHE A 338 32.29 17.29 -7.15
CA PHE A 338 31.68 16.19 -6.36
C PHE A 338 31.80 16.48 -4.85
N ILE A 339 32.95 16.94 -4.40
CA ILE A 339 33.18 17.34 -2.99
C ILE A 339 32.22 18.46 -2.61
N ASP A 340 32.16 19.52 -3.41
CA ASP A 340 31.28 20.66 -3.16
C ASP A 340 29.81 20.23 -3.06
N ARG A 341 29.36 19.31 -3.93
CA ARG A 341 28.01 18.78 -3.91
C ARG A 341 27.74 17.95 -2.67
N LEU A 342 28.67 17.06 -2.31
CA LEU A 342 28.58 16.22 -1.12
C LEU A 342 28.50 17.08 0.14
N GLU A 343 29.36 18.09 0.29
CA GLU A 343 29.34 19.05 1.39
C GLU A 343 28.03 19.83 1.46
N ASN A 344 27.54 20.32 0.32
CA ASN A 344 26.28 21.06 0.28
C ASN A 344 25.09 20.18 0.70
N LYS A 345 25.05 18.92 0.28
CA LYS A 345 23.99 17.99 0.67
C LYS A 345 24.05 17.61 2.15
N ILE A 346 25.23 17.33 2.67
CA ILE A 346 25.42 16.98 4.09
C ILE A 346 25.04 18.14 5.00
N ASN A 347 25.29 19.39 4.58
CA ASN A 347 25.03 20.60 5.38
C ASN A 347 23.67 21.26 5.07
N ASP A 348 22.85 20.67 4.18
CA ASP A 348 21.54 21.21 3.87
C ASP A 348 20.56 20.88 5.01
N LYS A 349 20.10 21.89 5.72
CA LYS A 349 19.14 21.73 6.81
C LYS A 349 17.83 21.05 6.42
N ARG A 350 17.46 21.10 5.14
CA ARG A 350 16.28 20.38 4.66
C ARG A 350 16.47 18.87 4.65
N LEU A 351 17.72 18.41 4.71
CA LEU A 351 18.11 17.02 4.77
C LEU A 351 18.57 16.58 6.20
N ASP A 352 18.27 17.37 7.23
CA ASP A 352 18.61 17.04 8.61
C ASP A 352 17.99 15.70 9.05
N PHE A 353 16.83 15.33 8.50
CA PHE A 353 16.21 14.03 8.76
C PHE A 353 17.07 12.85 8.28
N LEU A 354 18.04 13.09 7.39
CA LEU A 354 18.93 12.10 6.80
C LEU A 354 20.39 12.26 7.31
N PHE A 355 20.89 13.49 7.43
CA PHE A 355 22.28 13.80 7.79
C PHE A 355 22.45 14.51 9.14
N GLY A 356 21.36 14.81 9.83
CA GLY A 356 21.42 15.42 11.15
C GLY A 356 22.09 14.54 12.21
N GLU A 357 22.37 15.10 13.36
CA GLU A 357 23.10 14.44 14.44
C GLU A 357 22.45 13.12 14.88
N LYS A 358 21.12 13.08 14.99
CA LYS A 358 20.37 11.87 15.33
C LYS A 358 20.50 10.79 14.27
N SER A 359 20.40 11.15 13.00
CA SER A 359 20.48 10.21 11.86
C SER A 359 21.86 9.55 11.73
N ARG A 360 22.89 10.19 12.25
CA ARG A 360 24.28 9.66 12.30
C ARG A 360 24.50 8.63 13.39
N THR A 361 23.67 8.65 14.44
CA THR A 361 23.87 7.85 15.65
C THR A 361 22.78 6.81 15.89
N ILE A 362 21.61 6.96 15.25
CA ILE A 362 20.48 6.05 15.44
C ILE A 362 20.79 4.64 14.95
N SER A 363 20.40 3.63 15.69
CA SER A 363 20.50 2.23 15.27
C SER A 363 19.34 1.83 14.33
N PHE A 364 19.50 0.69 13.66
CA PHE A 364 18.44 0.12 12.84
C PHE A 364 17.21 -0.26 13.67
N GLU A 365 17.44 -0.86 14.85
CA GLU A 365 16.39 -1.26 15.77
C GLU A 365 15.59 -0.04 16.28
N GLU A 366 16.28 1.03 16.62
CA GLU A 366 15.64 2.29 17.04
C GLU A 366 14.81 2.90 15.91
N THR A 367 15.36 2.93 14.68
CA THR A 367 14.63 3.40 13.49
C THR A 367 13.34 2.61 13.28
N LEU A 368 13.41 1.27 13.34
CA LEU A 368 12.23 0.42 13.21
C LEU A 368 11.24 0.65 14.35
N SER A 369 11.74 0.80 15.58
CA SER A 369 10.89 1.06 16.74
C SER A 369 10.13 2.39 16.61
N GLU A 370 10.79 3.43 16.12
CA GLU A 370 10.13 4.72 15.85
C GLU A 370 9.09 4.62 14.72
N LEU A 371 9.46 4.01 13.59
CA LEU A 371 8.55 3.85 12.44
C LEU A 371 7.33 2.96 12.75
N LEU A 372 7.50 1.95 13.58
CA LEU A 372 6.44 1.03 13.95
C LEU A 372 5.67 1.46 15.22
N GLY A 373 6.03 2.59 15.83
CA GLY A 373 5.35 3.08 17.03
C GLY A 373 5.47 2.14 18.23
N TYR A 374 6.58 1.39 18.36
CA TYR A 374 6.85 0.49 19.47
C TYR A 374 7.42 1.20 20.71
N ASN A 375 7.60 2.49 20.66
CA ASN A 375 8.12 3.26 21.80
C ASN A 375 7.12 3.24 22.97
N GLU A 376 7.62 3.17 24.19
CA GLU A 376 6.78 3.11 25.40
C GLU A 376 5.81 4.29 25.52
N SER A 377 6.15 5.43 24.93
CA SER A 377 5.35 6.66 24.93
C SER A 377 4.25 6.73 23.87
N THR A 378 4.35 5.93 22.80
CA THR A 378 3.46 6.03 21.62
C THR A 378 3.00 4.66 21.13
N LYS A 379 2.40 3.84 22.01
CA LYS A 379 1.84 2.55 21.59
C LYS A 379 0.66 2.77 20.63
N SER A 380 0.97 2.84 19.34
CA SER A 380 -0.03 2.93 18.28
C SER A 380 0.20 1.86 17.23
N ASN A 381 -0.87 1.26 16.75
CA ASN A 381 -0.81 0.30 15.65
C ASN A 381 -0.81 0.97 14.27
N ILE A 382 -0.78 2.30 14.24
CA ILE A 382 -0.78 3.07 13.01
C ILE A 382 0.27 4.17 13.10
N THR A 383 1.09 4.28 12.08
CA THR A 383 2.05 5.36 11.91
C THR A 383 1.71 6.14 10.65
N ILE A 384 1.69 7.45 10.73
CA ILE A 384 1.53 8.35 9.59
C ILE A 384 2.86 9.04 9.37
N LEU A 385 3.44 8.82 8.19
CA LEU A 385 4.62 9.54 7.71
C LEU A 385 4.12 10.68 6.82
N ASP A 386 4.06 11.89 7.35
CA ASP A 386 3.70 13.08 6.58
C ASP A 386 4.90 13.55 5.75
N LEU A 387 4.83 13.28 4.46
CA LEU A 387 5.87 13.63 3.50
C LEU A 387 5.59 14.93 2.75
N SER A 388 4.54 15.67 3.11
CA SER A 388 4.15 16.91 2.43
C SER A 388 5.23 18.02 2.52
N GLY A 389 6.09 17.94 3.54
CA GLY A 389 7.21 18.88 3.75
C GLY A 389 8.57 18.38 3.24
N VAL A 390 8.65 17.18 2.67
CA VAL A 390 9.91 16.63 2.14
C VAL A 390 10.25 17.32 0.81
N PRO A 391 11.48 17.83 0.64
CA PRO A 391 11.90 18.61 -0.53
C PRO A 391 11.98 17.79 -1.82
#